data_257ba0326c26fc237c0935826977173a
#
_entry.id   257ba0326c26fc237c0935826977173a
#
_cell.length_a   1.000
_cell.length_b   1.000
_cell.length_c   1.000
_cell.angle_alpha   90.00
_cell.angle_beta   90.00
_cell.angle_gamma   90.00
#
_symmetry.space_group_name_H-M   'P 1'
#
loop_
_entity.id
_entity.type
_entity.pdbx_description
1 polymer ?
#
loop_
_entity_poly.entity_id
_entity_poly.type
_entity_poly.pdbx_seq_one_letter_code
_entity_poly.pdbx_strand_id
1 'polypeptide(L)'
;MPKIKQDGANRVNLQHLGSIYRLIEQFELISRIDLSKISGFAPASITNLTRELINSHFVIERAVQNTIVRGRPAVGICLSPFYWQYLALTLSEKSLDISLCELNGKQIQQQLFPLDKEQPLETFIIETIQVFLKHHSKATNHILACSLCILGRIDKSEQRVYLGTQELNSDLQEALQANFKFPVIVAEHFAMWTFAESHLGNAINSNNVIFLQFDDAINISVLSEGKIIKNEKQKRMNIDKVALPKFSELSDKIALDVPEVERHYLYNQVSNKAIYQLVDLLLPNELPNDESKIQFLCEQAQQDNPQAITIIHHLADNVSYLLMYLTNIFASEKIMINTRLLSVKDIFLQRLGLKLQDALLSDEQQVEIITSKFSWNDPNIASSAIKQQLYSGTLFADIVR
;
A
#
# COMPACT_ATOMS: atom_id res chain seq x y z
N MET A 1 -30.50 -21.77 -19.71
CA MET A 1 -29.99 -20.58 -20.39
C MET A 1 -30.46 -19.20 -19.86
N PRO A 2 -31.53 -19.02 -19.08
CA PRO A 2 -31.86 -17.71 -18.48
C PRO A 2 -30.96 -17.29 -17.31
N LYS A 3 -30.46 -18.20 -16.47
CA LYS A 3 -29.65 -17.90 -15.30
C LYS A 3 -28.30 -17.21 -15.62
N ILE A 4 -27.62 -17.64 -16.68
CA ILE A 4 -26.27 -17.07 -17.04
C ILE A 4 -26.34 -15.59 -17.45
N LYS A 5 -27.44 -15.16 -18.11
CA LYS A 5 -27.66 -13.75 -18.49
C LYS A 5 -28.00 -12.87 -17.27
N GLN A 6 -28.73 -13.40 -16.30
CA GLN A 6 -29.10 -12.68 -15.08
C GLN A 6 -27.92 -12.49 -14.16
N ASP A 7 -27.02 -13.49 -14.00
CA ASP A 7 -25.80 -13.42 -13.24
C ASP A 7 -24.82 -12.39 -13.84
N GLY A 8 -24.72 -12.34 -15.18
CA GLY A 8 -23.88 -11.36 -15.88
C GLY A 8 -24.36 -9.91 -15.70
N ALA A 9 -25.66 -9.66 -15.82
CA ALA A 9 -26.23 -8.32 -15.63
C ALA A 9 -26.10 -7.83 -14.19
N ASN A 10 -26.30 -8.71 -13.21
CA ASN A 10 -26.13 -8.41 -11.80
C ASN A 10 -24.65 -8.06 -11.50
N ARG A 11 -23.71 -8.82 -12.04
CA ARG A 11 -22.27 -8.56 -11.88
C ARG A 11 -21.86 -7.21 -12.45
N VAL A 12 -22.39 -6.81 -13.60
CA VAL A 12 -22.12 -5.48 -14.20
C VAL A 12 -22.68 -4.36 -13.32
N ASN A 13 -23.88 -4.52 -12.77
CA ASN A 13 -24.46 -3.53 -11.85
C ASN A 13 -23.61 -3.35 -10.59
N LEU A 14 -23.12 -4.44 -9.99
CA LEU A 14 -22.23 -4.41 -8.83
C LEU A 14 -20.91 -3.69 -9.13
N GLN A 15 -20.32 -3.90 -10.31
CA GLN A 15 -19.12 -3.17 -10.76
C GLN A 15 -19.39 -1.67 -10.91
N HIS A 16 -20.58 -1.30 -11.45
CA HIS A 16 -20.98 0.11 -11.55
C HIS A 16 -21.18 0.73 -10.16
N LEU A 17 -21.78 0.01 -9.20
CA LEU A 17 -21.89 0.45 -7.81
C LEU A 17 -20.50 0.71 -7.21
N GLY A 18 -19.57 -0.23 -7.38
CA GLY A 18 -18.20 -0.10 -6.92
C GLY A 18 -17.49 1.12 -7.52
N SER A 19 -17.66 1.35 -8.82
CA SER A 19 -17.08 2.51 -9.50
C SER A 19 -17.63 3.85 -8.98
N ILE A 20 -18.94 3.94 -8.74
CA ILE A 20 -19.56 5.14 -8.19
C ILE A 20 -19.18 5.35 -6.72
N TYR A 21 -19.14 4.28 -5.92
CA TYR A 21 -18.67 4.33 -4.54
C TYR A 21 -17.24 4.90 -4.46
N ARG A 22 -16.32 4.43 -5.32
CA ARG A 22 -14.95 4.91 -5.41
C ARG A 22 -14.87 6.41 -5.69
N LEU A 23 -15.66 6.92 -6.66
CA LEU A 23 -15.68 8.32 -6.98
C LEU A 23 -16.21 9.18 -5.82
N ILE A 24 -17.25 8.71 -5.12
CA ILE A 24 -17.79 9.41 -3.94
C ILE A 24 -16.72 9.47 -2.83
N GLU A 25 -15.96 8.43 -2.61
CA GLU A 25 -14.88 8.42 -1.63
C GLU A 25 -13.75 9.38 -2.03
N GLN A 26 -13.32 9.36 -3.28
CA GLN A 26 -12.23 10.21 -3.78
C GLN A 26 -12.54 11.72 -3.69
N PHE A 27 -13.78 12.09 -3.94
CA PHE A 27 -14.20 13.50 -3.94
C PHE A 27 -14.77 13.97 -2.59
N GLU A 28 -14.89 13.07 -1.60
CA GLU A 28 -15.44 13.30 -0.26
C GLU A 28 -16.88 13.83 -0.25
N LEU A 29 -17.21 14.79 -1.11
CA LEU A 29 -18.55 15.35 -1.32
C LEU A 29 -18.73 15.69 -2.80
N ILE A 30 -19.64 15.01 -3.50
CA ILE A 30 -19.84 15.17 -4.94
C ILE A 30 -21.32 15.18 -5.32
N SER A 31 -21.70 16.01 -6.31
CA SER A 31 -23.06 16.01 -6.82
C SER A 31 -23.33 14.88 -7.80
N ARG A 32 -24.63 14.46 -7.97
CA ARG A 32 -25.00 13.50 -9.01
C ARG A 32 -24.67 13.97 -10.42
N ILE A 33 -24.72 15.28 -10.65
CA ILE A 33 -24.37 15.87 -11.96
C ILE A 33 -22.88 15.66 -12.25
N ASP A 34 -22.02 15.92 -11.27
CA ASP A 34 -20.58 15.76 -11.45
C ASP A 34 -20.20 14.27 -11.50
N LEU A 35 -20.84 13.41 -10.72
CA LEU A 35 -20.71 11.95 -10.85
C LEU A 35 -21.03 11.48 -12.27
N SER A 36 -22.11 12.00 -12.88
CA SER A 36 -22.49 11.65 -14.25
C SER A 36 -21.42 12.10 -15.26
N LYS A 37 -20.89 13.32 -15.11
CA LYS A 37 -19.83 13.84 -16.00
C LYS A 37 -18.55 13.05 -15.90
N ILE A 38 -18.10 12.74 -14.66
CA ILE A 38 -16.80 12.09 -14.42
C ILE A 38 -16.86 10.60 -14.75
N SER A 39 -17.95 9.91 -14.41
CA SER A 39 -18.12 8.48 -14.66
C SER A 39 -18.52 8.14 -16.10
N GLY A 40 -19.07 9.10 -16.84
CA GLY A 40 -19.67 8.88 -18.16
C GLY A 40 -21.02 8.14 -18.10
N PHE A 41 -21.56 7.86 -16.92
CA PHE A 41 -22.87 7.19 -16.79
C PHE A 41 -24.02 8.19 -16.98
N ALA A 42 -25.11 7.71 -17.60
CA ALA A 42 -26.32 8.52 -17.78
C ALA A 42 -26.89 8.99 -16.40
N PRO A 43 -27.47 10.22 -16.32
CA PRO A 43 -28.03 10.75 -15.07
C PRO A 43 -29.04 9.84 -14.38
N ALA A 44 -29.86 9.11 -15.15
CA ALA A 44 -30.80 8.16 -14.61
C ALA A 44 -30.08 6.96 -13.92
N SER A 45 -29.00 6.47 -14.52
CA SER A 45 -28.17 5.39 -13.93
C SER A 45 -27.53 5.87 -12.62
N ILE A 46 -26.95 7.08 -12.60
CA ILE A 46 -26.39 7.69 -11.37
C ILE A 46 -27.46 7.78 -10.28
N THR A 47 -28.66 8.22 -10.62
CA THR A 47 -29.77 8.31 -9.66
C THR A 47 -30.11 6.95 -9.05
N ASN A 48 -30.15 5.88 -9.85
CA ASN A 48 -30.43 4.54 -9.37
C ASN A 48 -29.29 3.99 -8.52
N LEU A 49 -28.04 4.06 -8.99
CA LEU A 49 -26.87 3.58 -8.28
C LEU A 49 -26.69 4.30 -6.94
N THR A 50 -26.82 5.62 -6.91
CA THR A 50 -26.71 6.39 -5.66
C THR A 50 -27.86 6.10 -4.69
N ARG A 51 -29.08 5.85 -5.19
CA ARG A 51 -30.21 5.42 -4.34
C ARG A 51 -29.94 4.07 -3.70
N GLU A 52 -29.38 3.12 -4.45
CA GLU A 52 -29.00 1.80 -3.97
C GLU A 52 -27.95 1.89 -2.87
N LEU A 53 -26.90 2.69 -3.07
CA LEU A 53 -25.87 2.97 -2.05
C LEU A 53 -26.44 3.66 -0.79
N ILE A 54 -27.43 4.56 -0.94
CA ILE A 54 -28.10 5.22 0.20
C ILE A 54 -28.94 4.18 0.97
N ASN A 55 -29.74 3.38 0.28
CA ASN A 55 -30.59 2.37 0.91
C ASN A 55 -29.78 1.32 1.66
N SER A 56 -28.58 1.01 1.18
CA SER A 56 -27.62 0.09 1.81
C SER A 56 -26.69 0.76 2.82
N HIS A 57 -26.93 2.02 3.16
CA HIS A 57 -26.21 2.80 4.17
C HIS A 57 -24.73 3.06 3.87
N PHE A 58 -24.28 2.94 2.62
CA PHE A 58 -22.90 3.26 2.26
C PHE A 58 -22.66 4.76 2.08
N VAL A 59 -23.66 5.49 1.61
CA VAL A 59 -23.57 6.92 1.36
C VAL A 59 -24.79 7.65 1.92
N ILE A 60 -24.60 8.96 2.14
CA ILE A 60 -25.68 9.86 2.57
C ILE A 60 -25.69 11.13 1.72
N GLU A 61 -26.84 11.80 1.67
CA GLU A 61 -27.00 13.11 1.09
C GLU A 61 -26.67 14.19 2.12
N ARG A 62 -25.88 15.20 1.72
CA ARG A 62 -25.62 16.40 2.49
C ARG A 62 -25.92 17.64 1.69
N ALA A 63 -26.50 18.66 2.32
CA ALA A 63 -26.65 19.96 1.72
C ALA A 63 -25.27 20.63 1.55
N VAL A 64 -24.95 21.08 0.34
CA VAL A 64 -23.78 21.90 0.09
C VAL A 64 -24.14 23.34 0.45
N GLN A 65 -23.53 23.91 1.46
CA GLN A 65 -23.71 25.33 1.82
C GLN A 65 -22.96 26.19 0.79
N ASN A 66 -23.65 26.56 -0.29
CA ASN A 66 -23.18 27.61 -1.18
C ASN A 66 -23.76 28.93 -0.69
N THR A 67 -22.91 29.79 -0.15
CA THR A 67 -23.27 31.09 0.47
C THR A 67 -23.61 32.22 -0.52
N ILE A 68 -23.63 32.00 -1.84
CA ILE A 68 -23.63 33.09 -2.81
C ILE A 68 -24.72 33.01 -3.90
N VAL A 69 -25.48 31.94 -4.05
CA VAL A 69 -26.45 31.81 -5.14
C VAL A 69 -27.87 31.57 -4.60
N ARG A 70 -28.84 32.44 -5.00
CA ARG A 70 -30.27 32.22 -4.78
C ARG A 70 -30.71 30.98 -5.54
N GLY A 71 -31.05 29.92 -4.83
CA GLY A 71 -31.55 28.65 -5.37
C GLY A 71 -31.63 27.56 -4.28
N ARG A 72 -32.25 26.44 -4.61
CA ARG A 72 -32.27 25.27 -3.72
C ARG A 72 -30.79 24.81 -3.47
N PRO A 73 -30.37 24.61 -2.21
CA PRO A 73 -29.02 24.17 -1.92
C PRO A 73 -28.67 22.93 -2.75
N ALA A 74 -27.51 22.93 -3.38
CA ALA A 74 -27.03 21.75 -4.10
C ALA A 74 -26.87 20.59 -3.10
N VAL A 75 -27.35 19.41 -3.46
CA VAL A 75 -27.21 18.20 -2.63
C VAL A 75 -25.99 17.45 -3.10
N GLY A 76 -25.01 17.31 -2.21
CA GLY A 76 -23.85 16.45 -2.41
C GLY A 76 -24.07 15.06 -1.78
N ILE A 77 -23.31 14.10 -2.26
CA ILE A 77 -23.27 12.72 -1.74
C ILE A 77 -21.90 12.49 -1.14
N CYS A 78 -21.84 11.90 0.04
CA CYS A 78 -20.63 11.53 0.74
C CYS A 78 -20.77 10.15 1.39
N LEU A 79 -19.65 9.56 1.81
CA LEU A 79 -19.69 8.30 2.56
C LEU A 79 -20.45 8.46 3.87
N SER A 80 -21.20 7.44 4.25
CA SER A 80 -21.94 7.41 5.51
C SER A 80 -21.00 7.02 6.67
N PRO A 81 -20.85 7.86 7.71
CA PRO A 81 -20.07 7.51 8.88
C PRO A 81 -20.90 6.76 9.96
N PHE A 82 -22.20 6.50 9.72
CA PHE A 82 -23.11 6.15 10.81
C PHE A 82 -23.48 4.67 10.89
N TYR A 83 -23.21 3.87 9.89
CA TYR A 83 -23.72 2.51 9.84
C TYR A 83 -22.61 1.48 9.74
N TRP A 84 -21.87 1.45 8.64
CA TRP A 84 -20.82 0.48 8.39
C TRP A 84 -19.49 0.91 9.01
N GLN A 85 -18.85 -0.05 9.63
CA GLN A 85 -17.47 0.03 10.13
C GLN A 85 -16.67 -1.13 9.56
N TYR A 86 -15.37 -1.04 9.57
CA TYR A 86 -14.50 -2.14 9.20
C TYR A 86 -13.34 -2.30 10.17
N LEU A 87 -12.78 -3.50 10.22
CA LEU A 87 -11.56 -3.80 10.96
C LEU A 87 -10.38 -3.79 9.98
N ALA A 88 -9.38 -2.97 10.25
CA ALA A 88 -8.13 -2.92 9.52
C ALA A 88 -7.01 -3.42 10.43
N LEU A 89 -6.42 -4.56 10.07
CA LEU A 89 -5.40 -5.24 10.86
C LEU A 89 -4.08 -5.25 10.10
N THR A 90 -2.99 -4.95 10.83
CA THR A 90 -1.62 -5.06 10.33
C THR A 90 -0.85 -6.04 11.20
N LEU A 91 -0.41 -7.16 10.60
CA LEU A 91 0.39 -8.19 11.27
C LEU A 91 1.86 -8.01 10.91
N SER A 92 2.70 -7.88 11.93
CA SER A 92 4.17 -7.85 11.84
C SER A 92 4.79 -9.03 12.59
N GLU A 93 6.11 -9.18 12.54
CA GLU A 93 6.85 -10.15 13.36
C GLU A 93 6.73 -9.93 14.87
N LYS A 94 6.36 -8.72 15.29
CA LYS A 94 6.38 -8.29 16.67
C LYS A 94 4.99 -8.08 17.24
N SER A 95 3.98 -7.81 16.40
CA SER A 95 2.68 -7.36 16.87
C SER A 95 1.57 -7.49 15.82
N LEU A 96 0.35 -7.51 16.33
CA LEU A 96 -0.89 -7.31 15.58
C LEU A 96 -1.47 -5.95 15.98
N ASP A 97 -1.58 -5.05 15.02
CA ASP A 97 -2.26 -3.76 15.19
C ASP A 97 -3.70 -3.90 14.67
N ILE A 98 -4.68 -3.54 15.47
CA ILE A 98 -6.10 -3.59 15.13
C ILE A 98 -6.70 -2.19 15.21
N SER A 99 -7.25 -1.73 14.09
CA SER A 99 -8.00 -0.47 13.99
C SER A 99 -9.45 -0.72 13.60
N LEU A 100 -10.38 -0.13 14.38
CA LEU A 100 -11.79 -0.02 14.02
C LEU A 100 -12.00 1.33 13.33
N CYS A 101 -12.53 1.33 12.12
CA CYS A 101 -12.67 2.53 11.29
C CYS A 101 -14.07 2.69 10.72
N GLU A 102 -14.48 3.95 10.47
CA GLU A 102 -15.62 4.32 9.63
C GLU A 102 -15.30 4.10 8.14
N LEU A 103 -16.31 4.06 7.27
CA LEU A 103 -16.11 3.87 5.81
C LEU A 103 -15.18 4.92 5.18
N ASN A 104 -15.18 6.14 5.69
CA ASN A 104 -14.33 7.23 5.22
C ASN A 104 -12.85 7.12 5.68
N GLY A 105 -12.49 6.05 6.39
CA GLY A 105 -11.14 5.82 6.91
C GLY A 105 -10.88 6.44 8.28
N LYS A 106 -11.84 7.15 8.86
CA LYS A 106 -11.66 7.72 10.20
C LYS A 106 -11.54 6.62 11.23
N GLN A 107 -10.44 6.61 11.93
CA GLN A 107 -10.17 5.68 13.01
C GLN A 107 -11.00 6.02 14.24
N ILE A 108 -11.72 5.01 14.76
CA ILE A 108 -12.56 5.11 15.97
C ILE A 108 -11.78 4.61 17.18
N GLN A 109 -11.15 3.44 17.05
CA GLN A 109 -10.35 2.79 18.07
C GLN A 109 -9.14 2.12 17.43
N GLN A 110 -8.03 2.05 18.20
CA GLN A 110 -6.84 1.31 17.80
C GLN A 110 -6.23 0.65 19.02
N GLN A 111 -5.70 -0.54 18.84
CA GLN A 111 -4.95 -1.24 19.87
C GLN A 111 -3.88 -2.13 19.24
N LEU A 112 -2.66 -2.04 19.81
CA LEU A 112 -1.52 -2.87 19.46
C LEU A 112 -1.42 -4.03 20.43
N PHE A 113 -1.30 -5.25 19.90
CA PHE A 113 -1.11 -6.47 20.67
C PHE A 113 0.25 -7.07 20.32
N PRO A 114 1.15 -7.27 21.31
CA PRO A 114 2.40 -7.99 21.09
C PRO A 114 2.11 -9.41 20.58
N LEU A 115 2.88 -9.86 19.59
CA LEU A 115 2.70 -11.20 19.03
C LEU A 115 3.13 -12.24 20.07
N ASP A 116 2.22 -13.16 20.43
CA ASP A 116 2.54 -14.33 21.21
C ASP A 116 3.07 -15.43 20.28
N LYS A 117 4.33 -15.82 20.50
CA LYS A 117 5.02 -16.84 19.68
C LYS A 117 4.81 -18.26 20.22
N GLU A 118 4.18 -18.41 21.38
CA GLU A 118 3.97 -19.71 22.02
C GLU A 118 2.69 -20.40 21.52
N GLN A 119 1.76 -19.65 20.93
CA GLN A 119 0.51 -20.20 20.38
C GLN A 119 0.46 -20.16 18.84
N PRO A 120 -0.38 -21.01 18.20
CA PRO A 120 -0.60 -20.96 16.77
C PRO A 120 -1.09 -19.57 16.33
N LEU A 121 -0.55 -19.07 15.21
CA LEU A 121 -0.82 -17.73 14.73
C LEU A 121 -2.30 -17.45 14.49
N GLU A 122 -3.03 -18.43 13.93
CA GLU A 122 -4.46 -18.32 13.68
C GLU A 122 -5.25 -18.13 14.99
N THR A 123 -4.90 -18.92 16.00
CA THR A 123 -5.55 -18.86 17.33
C THR A 123 -5.30 -17.49 17.95
N PHE A 124 -4.06 -17.01 17.94
CA PHE A 124 -3.69 -15.70 18.45
C PHE A 124 -4.52 -14.59 17.77
N ILE A 125 -4.59 -14.59 16.44
CA ILE A 125 -5.31 -13.55 15.70
C ILE A 125 -6.81 -13.59 16.01
N ILE A 126 -7.42 -14.79 16.02
CA ILE A 126 -8.86 -14.97 16.30
C ILE A 126 -9.19 -14.46 17.69
N GLU A 127 -8.47 -14.91 18.71
CA GLU A 127 -8.70 -14.52 20.11
C GLU A 127 -8.49 -13.01 20.30
N THR A 128 -7.45 -12.46 19.69
CA THR A 128 -7.15 -11.03 19.79
C THR A 128 -8.25 -10.17 19.15
N ILE A 129 -8.78 -10.55 17.99
CA ILE A 129 -9.93 -9.86 17.37
C ILE A 129 -11.16 -9.94 18.30
N GLN A 130 -11.44 -11.11 18.87
CA GLN A 130 -12.58 -11.29 19.77
C GLN A 130 -12.44 -10.44 21.05
N VAL A 131 -11.25 -10.39 21.64
CA VAL A 131 -10.94 -9.54 22.80
C VAL A 131 -11.11 -8.06 22.45
N PHE A 132 -10.59 -7.62 21.31
CA PHE A 132 -10.73 -6.25 20.84
C PHE A 132 -12.20 -5.86 20.67
N LEU A 133 -13.00 -6.67 19.96
CA LEU A 133 -14.42 -6.41 19.73
C LEU A 133 -15.23 -6.40 21.03
N LYS A 134 -14.92 -7.29 21.97
CA LYS A 134 -15.55 -7.31 23.29
C LYS A 134 -15.22 -6.05 24.10
N HIS A 135 -13.97 -5.64 24.11
CA HIS A 135 -13.50 -4.45 24.81
C HIS A 135 -14.14 -3.18 24.28
N HIS A 136 -14.25 -3.07 22.96
CA HIS A 136 -14.80 -1.91 22.26
C HIS A 136 -16.26 -2.07 21.83
N SER A 137 -17.02 -2.96 22.49
CA SER A 137 -18.42 -3.29 22.11
C SER A 137 -19.35 -2.08 22.06
N LYS A 138 -19.11 -1.02 22.86
CA LYS A 138 -19.90 0.23 22.82
C LYS A 138 -19.60 1.10 21.61
N ALA A 139 -18.41 0.98 21.01
CA ALA A 139 -18.01 1.73 19.84
C ALA A 139 -18.23 0.94 18.54
N THR A 140 -18.42 -0.37 18.66
CA THR A 140 -18.64 -1.27 17.52
C THR A 140 -20.10 -1.25 17.09
N ASN A 141 -20.33 -1.03 15.80
CA ASN A 141 -21.63 -1.07 15.16
C ASN A 141 -21.67 -2.24 14.15
N HIS A 142 -22.08 -2.02 12.91
CA HIS A 142 -22.16 -3.05 11.87
C HIS A 142 -20.79 -3.22 11.18
N ILE A 143 -20.14 -4.34 11.44
CA ILE A 143 -18.84 -4.63 10.78
C ILE A 143 -19.12 -5.13 9.37
N LEU A 144 -18.67 -4.34 8.40
CA LEU A 144 -18.76 -4.65 6.96
C LEU A 144 -17.82 -5.79 6.57
N ALA A 145 -16.57 -5.70 6.99
CA ALA A 145 -15.51 -6.65 6.68
C ALA A 145 -14.31 -6.45 7.61
N CYS A 146 -13.43 -7.43 7.63
CA CYS A 146 -12.12 -7.38 8.27
C CYS A 146 -11.03 -7.58 7.21
N SER A 147 -10.00 -6.76 7.23
CA SER A 147 -8.79 -6.97 6.44
C SER A 147 -7.61 -7.27 7.35
N LEU A 148 -6.85 -8.31 7.03
CA LEU A 148 -5.58 -8.64 7.65
C LEU A 148 -4.47 -8.42 6.63
N CYS A 149 -3.70 -7.35 6.79
CA CYS A 149 -2.53 -7.07 5.99
C CYS A 149 -1.27 -7.57 6.68
N ILE A 150 -0.50 -8.39 5.97
CA ILE A 150 0.70 -9.03 6.49
C ILE A 150 1.93 -8.28 6.03
N LEU A 151 2.74 -7.77 6.98
CA LEU A 151 4.07 -7.24 6.74
C LEU A 151 5.03 -8.41 6.48
N GLY A 152 4.91 -8.98 5.29
CA GLY A 152 5.61 -10.18 4.89
C GLY A 152 5.12 -10.67 3.54
N ARG A 153 5.17 -11.97 3.33
CA ARG A 153 4.76 -12.63 2.09
C ARG A 153 3.72 -13.71 2.35
N ILE A 154 2.79 -13.85 1.42
CA ILE A 154 1.80 -14.92 1.42
C ILE A 154 2.02 -15.79 0.18
N ASP A 155 2.27 -17.07 0.37
CA ASP A 155 2.24 -18.07 -0.70
C ASP A 155 0.94 -18.87 -0.60
N LYS A 156 -0.06 -18.46 -1.39
CA LYS A 156 -1.37 -19.12 -1.41
C LYS A 156 -1.33 -20.53 -1.97
N SER A 157 -0.37 -20.83 -2.84
CA SER A 157 -0.26 -22.15 -3.47
C SER A 157 0.28 -23.20 -2.50
N GLU A 158 1.09 -22.76 -1.52
CA GLU A 158 1.70 -23.61 -0.51
C GLU A 158 1.07 -23.43 0.87
N GLN A 159 0.03 -22.57 0.98
CA GLN A 159 -0.63 -22.21 2.25
C GLN A 159 0.38 -21.75 3.31
N ARG A 160 1.33 -20.88 2.89
CA ARG A 160 2.41 -20.39 3.75
C ARG A 160 2.36 -18.89 3.91
N VAL A 161 2.66 -18.46 5.13
CA VAL A 161 2.85 -17.08 5.51
C VAL A 161 4.28 -16.88 5.98
N TYR A 162 4.95 -15.87 5.44
CA TYR A 162 6.30 -15.50 5.82
C TYR A 162 6.27 -14.17 6.54
N LEU A 163 6.67 -14.18 7.82
CA LEU A 163 6.84 -12.98 8.65
C LEU A 163 8.34 -12.84 8.95
N GLY A 164 9.01 -11.92 8.23
CA GLY A 164 10.46 -11.80 8.29
C GLY A 164 11.17 -13.10 7.97
N THR A 165 11.89 -13.66 8.93
CA THR A 165 12.58 -14.94 8.81
C THR A 165 11.71 -16.14 9.16
N GLN A 166 10.52 -15.93 9.72
CA GLN A 166 9.63 -17.02 10.12
C GLN A 166 8.76 -17.48 8.94
N GLU A 167 8.74 -18.79 8.73
CA GLU A 167 7.84 -19.44 7.79
C GLU A 167 6.77 -20.21 8.58
N LEU A 168 5.52 -19.90 8.31
CA LEU A 168 4.36 -20.47 9.02
C LEU A 168 3.46 -21.17 8.01
N ASN A 169 3.14 -22.44 8.27
CA ASN A 169 2.13 -23.19 7.51
C ASN A 169 0.75 -22.77 8.03
N SER A 170 0.03 -21.94 7.26
CA SER A 170 -1.27 -21.46 7.67
C SER A 170 -2.12 -20.99 6.50
N ASP A 171 -3.35 -21.46 6.40
CA ASP A 171 -4.38 -20.81 5.62
C ASP A 171 -5.17 -19.84 6.51
N LEU A 172 -4.56 -18.68 6.77
CA LEU A 172 -5.17 -17.63 7.57
C LEU A 172 -6.53 -17.18 7.02
N GLN A 173 -6.72 -17.19 5.70
CA GLN A 173 -7.98 -16.78 5.07
C GLN A 173 -9.12 -17.70 5.49
N GLU A 174 -8.94 -19.01 5.36
CA GLU A 174 -9.96 -20.01 5.70
C GLU A 174 -10.20 -20.06 7.21
N ALA A 175 -9.13 -20.11 8.01
CA ALA A 175 -9.21 -20.20 9.46
C ALA A 175 -9.96 -19.00 10.07
N LEU A 176 -9.67 -17.78 9.60
CA LEU A 176 -10.35 -16.58 10.08
C LEU A 176 -11.79 -16.52 9.59
N GLN A 177 -12.06 -16.85 8.31
CA GLN A 177 -13.41 -16.81 7.78
C GLN A 177 -14.36 -17.79 8.49
N ALA A 178 -13.86 -18.93 8.95
CA ALA A 178 -14.66 -19.89 9.73
C ALA A 178 -15.13 -19.37 11.10
N ASN A 179 -14.42 -18.37 11.66
CA ASN A 179 -14.69 -17.85 13.01
C ASN A 179 -15.48 -16.54 13.02
N PHE A 180 -15.63 -15.83 11.89
CA PHE A 180 -16.31 -14.53 11.83
C PHE A 180 -17.45 -14.54 10.79
N LYS A 181 -18.55 -13.87 11.12
CA LYS A 181 -19.73 -13.76 10.24
C LYS A 181 -19.53 -12.72 9.12
N PHE A 182 -18.64 -11.77 9.31
CA PHE A 182 -18.28 -10.78 8.31
C PHE A 182 -17.17 -11.32 7.40
N PRO A 183 -17.09 -10.87 6.14
CA PRO A 183 -15.99 -11.23 5.25
C PRO A 183 -14.62 -10.88 5.83
N VAL A 184 -13.67 -11.82 5.71
CA VAL A 184 -12.27 -11.61 6.08
C VAL A 184 -11.42 -11.65 4.81
N ILE A 185 -10.51 -10.69 4.67
CA ILE A 185 -9.65 -10.53 3.51
C ILE A 185 -8.20 -10.50 3.98
N VAL A 186 -7.40 -11.48 3.53
CA VAL A 186 -5.97 -11.54 3.86
C VAL A 186 -5.16 -11.09 2.65
N ALA A 187 -4.25 -10.14 2.87
CA ALA A 187 -3.45 -9.52 1.81
C ALA A 187 -2.02 -9.20 2.28
N GLU A 188 -1.12 -9.04 1.32
CA GLU A 188 0.23 -8.53 1.58
C GLU A 188 0.18 -7.01 1.77
N HIS A 189 0.78 -6.53 2.84
CA HIS A 189 0.77 -5.12 3.22
C HIS A 189 1.33 -4.22 2.11
N PHE A 190 2.46 -4.56 1.52
CA PHE A 190 3.09 -3.71 0.51
C PHE A 190 2.24 -3.54 -0.76
N ALA A 191 1.55 -4.60 -1.19
CA ALA A 191 0.61 -4.51 -2.31
C ALA A 191 -0.58 -3.59 -1.98
N MET A 192 -1.08 -3.65 -0.75
CA MET A 192 -2.17 -2.78 -0.28
C MET A 192 -1.71 -1.34 -0.09
N TRP A 193 -0.45 -1.12 0.28
CA TRP A 193 0.14 0.21 0.34
C TRP A 193 0.18 0.86 -1.06
N THR A 194 0.63 0.13 -2.08
CA THR A 194 0.58 0.59 -3.46
C THR A 194 -0.86 0.93 -3.90
N PHE A 195 -1.83 0.09 -3.52
CA PHE A 195 -3.23 0.35 -3.82
C PHE A 195 -3.75 1.61 -3.10
N ALA A 196 -3.44 1.79 -1.81
CA ALA A 196 -3.81 2.98 -1.04
C ALA A 196 -3.29 4.26 -1.71
N GLU A 197 -2.03 4.28 -2.10
CA GLU A 197 -1.40 5.43 -2.74
C GLU A 197 -2.01 5.76 -4.10
N SER A 198 -2.37 4.74 -4.89
CA SER A 198 -2.97 4.94 -6.22
C SER A 198 -4.41 5.43 -6.18
N HIS A 199 -5.12 5.28 -5.05
CA HIS A 199 -6.53 5.63 -4.93
C HIS A 199 -6.80 6.82 -4.00
N LEU A 200 -5.98 7.00 -2.95
CA LEU A 200 -6.19 7.98 -1.89
C LEU A 200 -4.92 8.77 -1.54
N GLY A 201 -3.78 8.40 -2.11
CA GLY A 201 -2.48 8.96 -1.80
C GLY A 201 -1.88 9.84 -2.90
N ASN A 202 -0.55 9.87 -2.94
CA ASN A 202 0.21 10.75 -3.84
C ASN A 202 0.28 10.22 -5.29
N ALA A 203 -0.12 8.98 -5.54
CA ALA A 203 -0.17 8.39 -6.87
C ALA A 203 -1.59 8.40 -7.48
N ILE A 204 -2.54 9.13 -6.88
CA ILE A 204 -3.90 9.28 -7.41
C ILE A 204 -3.86 9.84 -8.84
N ASN A 205 -4.74 9.35 -9.71
CA ASN A 205 -4.82 9.70 -11.14
C ASN A 205 -3.60 9.29 -12.00
N SER A 206 -2.66 8.51 -11.46
CA SER A 206 -1.58 7.92 -12.25
C SER A 206 -1.90 6.47 -12.57
N ASN A 207 -1.69 6.08 -13.82
CA ASN A 207 -1.99 4.72 -14.28
C ASN A 207 -0.75 3.80 -14.27
N ASN A 208 0.44 4.38 -14.39
CA ASN A 208 1.70 3.65 -14.45
C ASN A 208 2.64 4.16 -13.35
N VAL A 209 2.75 3.39 -12.27
CA VAL A 209 3.51 3.77 -11.06
C VAL A 209 4.41 2.62 -10.63
N ILE A 210 5.66 2.91 -10.36
CA ILE A 210 6.57 1.99 -9.68
C ILE A 210 6.60 2.41 -8.22
N PHE A 211 6.32 1.48 -7.31
CA PHE A 211 6.55 1.66 -5.89
C PHE A 211 7.71 0.78 -5.45
N LEU A 212 8.79 1.39 -4.99
CA LEU A 212 10.01 0.75 -4.51
C LEU A 212 10.20 1.08 -3.04
N GLN A 213 10.36 0.05 -2.23
CA GLN A 213 10.82 0.14 -0.85
C GLN A 213 12.12 -0.64 -0.71
N PHE A 214 13.12 -0.05 -0.10
CA PHE A 214 14.36 -0.73 0.23
C PHE A 214 14.79 -0.39 1.66
N ASP A 215 14.82 -1.44 2.46
CA ASP A 215 15.21 -1.45 3.87
C ASP A 215 15.91 -2.80 4.15
N ASP A 216 15.43 -3.60 5.13
CA ASP A 216 15.92 -4.96 5.36
C ASP A 216 15.55 -5.92 4.22
N ALA A 217 14.47 -5.62 3.52
CA ALA A 217 14.04 -6.29 2.30
C ALA A 217 13.79 -5.28 1.19
N ILE A 218 13.99 -5.68 -0.07
CA ILE A 218 13.64 -4.87 -1.22
C ILE A 218 12.27 -5.28 -1.72
N ASN A 219 11.33 -4.36 -1.68
CA ASN A 219 9.95 -4.55 -2.12
C ASN A 219 9.69 -3.71 -3.36
N ILE A 220 9.11 -4.34 -4.37
CA ILE A 220 8.64 -3.64 -5.57
C ILE A 220 7.19 -4.00 -5.85
N SER A 221 6.42 -3.00 -6.23
CA SER A 221 5.09 -3.15 -6.80
C SER A 221 4.97 -2.23 -8.00
N VAL A 222 4.36 -2.72 -9.06
CA VAL A 222 4.15 -1.95 -10.30
C VAL A 222 2.66 -1.88 -10.56
N LEU A 223 2.17 -0.67 -10.69
CA LEU A 223 0.87 -0.37 -11.25
C LEU A 223 1.05 -0.12 -12.74
N SER A 224 0.34 -0.83 -13.58
CA SER A 224 0.30 -0.62 -15.02
C SER A 224 -1.14 -0.60 -15.49
N GLU A 225 -1.49 0.43 -16.26
CA GLU A 225 -2.87 0.68 -16.70
C GLU A 225 -3.89 0.67 -15.52
N GLY A 226 -3.49 1.22 -14.38
CA GLY A 226 -4.31 1.29 -13.18
C GLY A 226 -4.47 -0.05 -12.43
N LYS A 227 -3.72 -1.10 -12.80
CA LYS A 227 -3.77 -2.41 -12.16
C LYS A 227 -2.43 -2.81 -11.60
N ILE A 228 -2.42 -3.37 -10.39
CA ILE A 228 -1.19 -3.93 -9.81
C ILE A 228 -0.83 -5.18 -10.60
N ILE A 229 0.41 -5.22 -11.11
CA ILE A 229 0.93 -6.39 -11.82
C ILE A 229 1.17 -7.51 -10.82
N LYS A 230 0.51 -8.64 -11.06
CA LYS A 230 0.69 -9.89 -10.30
C LYS A 230 0.81 -11.04 -11.28
N ASN A 231 1.61 -12.06 -10.95
CA ASN A 231 1.56 -13.31 -11.71
C ASN A 231 0.30 -14.13 -11.32
N GLU A 232 -0.06 -15.13 -12.13
CA GLU A 232 -1.23 -16.00 -11.88
C GLU A 232 -1.20 -16.67 -10.50
N LYS A 233 -0.03 -17.03 -10.00
CA LYS A 233 0.16 -17.61 -8.68
C LYS A 233 0.27 -16.57 -7.57
N GLN A 234 0.04 -15.29 -7.88
CA GLN A 234 0.20 -14.16 -6.96
C GLN A 234 1.58 -14.04 -6.32
N LYS A 235 2.61 -14.65 -6.93
CA LYS A 235 3.99 -14.53 -6.46
C LYS A 235 4.47 -13.10 -6.68
N ARG A 236 5.16 -12.59 -5.67
CA ARG A 236 5.78 -11.26 -5.67
C ARG A 236 6.86 -11.16 -6.74
N MET A 237 7.01 -9.98 -7.32
CA MET A 237 8.20 -9.63 -8.09
C MET A 237 9.41 -9.62 -7.16
N ASN A 238 10.49 -10.31 -7.54
CA ASN A 238 11.74 -10.33 -6.80
C ASN A 238 12.84 -9.70 -7.66
N ILE A 239 13.45 -8.66 -7.13
CA ILE A 239 14.52 -7.90 -7.77
C ILE A 239 15.84 -7.98 -7.01
N ASP A 240 15.90 -8.73 -5.91
CA ASP A 240 17.07 -8.82 -5.02
C ASP A 240 18.35 -9.22 -5.78
N LYS A 241 18.21 -10.11 -6.78
CA LYS A 241 19.31 -10.65 -7.60
C LYS A 241 19.50 -9.96 -8.93
N VAL A 242 18.95 -8.76 -9.12
CA VAL A 242 19.27 -7.93 -10.29
C VAL A 242 20.75 -7.55 -10.21
N ALA A 243 21.52 -7.94 -11.22
CA ALA A 243 22.93 -7.61 -11.30
C ALA A 243 23.12 -6.13 -11.69
N LEU A 244 23.88 -5.41 -10.90
CA LEU A 244 24.21 -4.01 -11.11
C LEU A 244 25.64 -3.88 -11.69
N PRO A 245 25.90 -2.86 -12.52
CA PRO A 245 27.27 -2.53 -12.91
C PRO A 245 28.02 -1.94 -11.70
N LYS A 246 29.34 -1.95 -11.80
CA LYS A 246 30.20 -1.28 -10.83
C LYS A 246 30.13 0.24 -11.02
N PHE A 247 29.42 0.97 -10.17
CA PHE A 247 29.33 2.41 -10.23
C PHE A 247 30.47 3.13 -9.49
N SER A 248 31.02 2.50 -8.47
CA SER A 248 32.09 3.05 -7.66
C SER A 248 32.96 1.94 -7.06
N GLU A 249 34.12 2.33 -6.52
CA GLU A 249 35.00 1.40 -5.77
C GLU A 249 34.32 0.83 -4.51
N LEU A 250 33.25 1.44 -4.03
CA LEU A 250 32.50 0.96 -2.86
C LEU A 250 31.78 -0.35 -3.16
N SER A 251 31.37 -0.58 -4.42
CA SER A 251 30.70 -1.82 -4.81
C SER A 251 31.50 -3.08 -4.52
N ASP A 252 32.83 -3.01 -4.59
CA ASP A 252 33.73 -4.14 -4.32
C ASP A 252 34.14 -4.25 -2.85
N LYS A 253 33.88 -3.23 -2.05
CA LYS A 253 34.33 -3.17 -0.64
C LYS A 253 33.30 -3.64 0.36
N ILE A 254 32.08 -3.91 -0.10
CA ILE A 254 30.97 -4.44 0.71
C ILE A 254 30.57 -5.84 0.23
N ALA A 255 29.72 -6.51 0.98
CA ALA A 255 29.23 -7.85 0.69
C ALA A 255 30.37 -8.88 0.49
N LEU A 256 31.44 -8.76 1.28
CA LEU A 256 32.60 -9.64 1.19
C LEU A 256 32.32 -11.05 1.72
N ASP A 257 31.22 -11.23 2.41
CA ASP A 257 30.74 -12.50 2.97
C ASP A 257 29.95 -13.35 1.96
N VAL A 258 29.71 -12.85 0.73
CA VAL A 258 29.06 -13.60 -0.35
C VAL A 258 30.03 -13.84 -1.51
N PRO A 259 29.72 -14.84 -2.40
CA PRO A 259 30.50 -15.08 -3.61
C PRO A 259 30.67 -13.82 -4.46
N GLU A 260 31.82 -13.64 -5.10
CA GLU A 260 32.17 -12.47 -5.89
C GLU A 260 31.09 -12.10 -6.94
N VAL A 261 30.54 -13.11 -7.61
CA VAL A 261 29.49 -12.93 -8.61
C VAL A 261 28.18 -12.37 -8.03
N GLU A 262 27.96 -12.50 -6.73
CA GLU A 262 26.75 -12.03 -6.05
C GLU A 262 26.92 -10.65 -5.39
N ARG A 263 28.15 -10.16 -5.24
CA ARG A 263 28.42 -8.88 -4.58
C ARG A 263 27.66 -7.73 -5.22
N HIS A 264 27.57 -7.75 -6.55
CA HIS A 264 26.89 -6.72 -7.34
C HIS A 264 25.38 -6.95 -7.51
N TYR A 265 24.76 -7.89 -6.78
CA TYR A 265 23.31 -7.97 -6.75
C TYR A 265 22.73 -6.79 -5.99
N LEU A 266 21.58 -6.30 -6.47
CA LEU A 266 20.89 -5.14 -5.91
C LEU A 266 20.77 -5.20 -4.40
N TYR A 267 20.33 -6.34 -3.85
CA TYR A 267 20.20 -6.52 -2.40
C TYR A 267 21.52 -6.24 -1.65
N ASN A 268 22.63 -6.69 -2.20
CA ASN A 268 23.95 -6.55 -1.58
C ASN A 268 24.54 -5.14 -1.72
N GLN A 269 23.92 -4.27 -2.51
CA GLN A 269 24.39 -2.89 -2.75
C GLN A 269 23.51 -1.82 -2.10
N VAL A 270 22.21 -2.12 -1.80
CA VAL A 270 21.27 -1.09 -1.33
C VAL A 270 20.48 -1.46 -0.09
N SER A 271 20.51 -2.71 0.40
CA SER A 271 19.81 -3.11 1.62
C SER A 271 20.39 -2.41 2.87
N ASN A 272 19.65 -2.44 3.99
CA ASN A 272 20.16 -1.95 5.26
C ASN A 272 21.50 -2.59 5.63
N LYS A 273 21.69 -3.90 5.34
CA LYS A 273 22.97 -4.59 5.55
C LYS A 273 24.12 -3.91 4.76
N ALA A 274 23.87 -3.55 3.50
CA ALA A 274 24.85 -2.83 2.69
C ALA A 274 25.16 -1.45 3.27
N ILE A 275 24.13 -0.73 3.75
CA ILE A 275 24.30 0.58 4.42
C ILE A 275 25.15 0.44 5.67
N TYR A 276 24.92 -0.57 6.50
CA TYR A 276 25.72 -0.80 7.72
C TYR A 276 27.19 -1.02 7.39
N GLN A 277 27.49 -1.83 6.36
CA GLN A 277 28.86 -2.08 5.92
C GLN A 277 29.54 -0.81 5.35
N LEU A 278 28.80 0.03 4.61
CA LEU A 278 29.29 1.29 4.08
C LEU A 278 29.59 2.29 5.20
N VAL A 279 28.74 2.36 6.21
CA VAL A 279 28.95 3.21 7.39
C VAL A 279 30.19 2.77 8.14
N ASP A 280 30.35 1.49 8.42
CA ASP A 280 31.55 0.96 9.11
C ASP A 280 32.84 1.20 8.31
N LEU A 281 32.74 1.18 6.97
CA LEU A 281 33.87 1.38 6.09
C LEU A 281 34.36 2.85 6.03
N LEU A 282 33.41 3.80 6.02
CA LEU A 282 33.75 5.21 5.72
C LEU A 282 33.56 6.16 6.88
N LEU A 283 32.73 5.83 7.86
CA LEU A 283 32.40 6.71 8.98
C LEU A 283 32.87 6.09 10.30
N PRO A 284 33.91 6.61 10.93
CA PRO A 284 34.35 6.17 12.26
C PRO A 284 33.17 6.26 13.24
N ASN A 285 32.82 5.14 13.88
CA ASN A 285 31.69 5.09 14.81
C ASN A 285 31.92 4.03 15.89
N GLU A 286 31.26 4.22 17.05
CA GLU A 286 31.17 3.27 18.17
C GLU A 286 29.70 3.07 18.53
N LEU A 287 28.86 2.82 17.52
CA LEU A 287 27.43 2.71 17.69
C LEU A 287 27.02 1.38 18.35
N PRO A 288 25.99 1.37 19.22
CA PRO A 288 25.63 0.20 20.01
C PRO A 288 25.02 -0.93 19.18
N ASN A 289 24.45 -0.62 18.03
CA ASN A 289 23.79 -1.59 17.14
C ASN A 289 23.72 -1.09 15.69
N ASP A 290 23.47 -2.00 14.77
CA ASP A 290 23.37 -1.70 13.34
C ASP A 290 22.19 -0.77 12.99
N GLU A 291 21.07 -0.86 13.68
CA GLU A 291 19.90 -0.01 13.42
C GLU A 291 20.20 1.48 13.61
N SER A 292 21.11 1.82 14.53
CA SER A 292 21.54 3.19 14.78
C SER A 292 22.41 3.78 13.66
N LYS A 293 23.01 2.94 12.80
CA LYS A 293 23.92 3.38 11.74
C LYS A 293 23.23 4.19 10.65
N ILE A 294 21.97 3.87 10.33
CA ILE A 294 21.21 4.62 9.31
C ILE A 294 20.89 6.02 9.82
N GLN A 295 20.47 6.13 11.08
CA GLN A 295 20.23 7.44 11.68
C GLN A 295 21.50 8.26 11.72
N PHE A 296 22.61 7.67 12.18
CA PHE A 296 23.92 8.30 12.20
C PHE A 296 24.37 8.76 10.81
N LEU A 297 24.22 7.91 9.77
CA LEU A 297 24.50 8.29 8.38
C LEU A 297 23.73 9.53 7.97
N CYS A 298 22.42 9.56 8.28
CA CYS A 298 21.58 10.70 7.95
C CYS A 298 22.00 11.97 8.70
N GLU A 299 22.32 11.87 9.97
CA GLU A 299 22.81 13.00 10.78
C GLU A 299 24.14 13.55 10.24
N GLN A 300 25.08 12.67 9.86
CA GLN A 300 26.34 13.06 9.24
C GLN A 300 26.12 13.73 7.87
N ALA A 301 25.19 13.24 7.08
CA ALA A 301 24.87 13.84 5.78
C ALA A 301 24.22 15.23 5.93
N GLN A 302 23.37 15.43 6.94
CA GLN A 302 22.77 16.73 7.26
C GLN A 302 23.83 17.76 7.73
N GLN A 303 24.97 17.28 8.19
CA GLN A 303 26.15 18.11 8.57
C GLN A 303 27.14 18.27 7.42
N ASP A 304 26.73 17.97 6.18
CA ASP A 304 27.56 18.05 4.98
C ASP A 304 28.84 17.20 5.02
N ASN A 305 28.85 16.09 5.78
CA ASN A 305 29.99 15.16 5.80
C ASN A 305 30.15 14.50 4.41
N PRO A 306 31.32 14.72 3.74
CA PRO A 306 31.54 14.24 2.37
C PRO A 306 31.48 12.71 2.24
N GLN A 307 31.88 11.98 3.28
CA GLN A 307 31.86 10.51 3.29
C GLN A 307 30.41 9.98 3.40
N ALA A 308 29.59 10.62 4.24
CA ALA A 308 28.17 10.29 4.35
C ALA A 308 27.43 10.58 3.03
N ILE A 309 27.69 11.73 2.41
CA ILE A 309 27.14 12.08 1.09
C ILE A 309 27.59 11.06 0.04
N THR A 310 28.84 10.60 0.07
CA THR A 310 29.35 9.58 -0.86
C THR A 310 28.59 8.26 -0.73
N ILE A 311 28.25 7.82 0.49
CA ILE A 311 27.41 6.64 0.72
C ILE A 311 26.04 6.84 0.10
N ILE A 312 25.38 7.97 0.38
CA ILE A 312 24.04 8.27 -0.15
C ILE A 312 24.04 8.30 -1.68
N HIS A 313 25.07 8.91 -2.29
CA HIS A 313 25.21 8.91 -3.74
C HIS A 313 25.41 7.51 -4.31
N HIS A 314 26.20 6.65 -3.66
CA HIS A 314 26.38 5.27 -4.09
C HIS A 314 25.02 4.51 -4.09
N LEU A 315 24.23 4.66 -3.03
CA LEU A 315 22.90 4.05 -2.95
C LEU A 315 21.97 4.60 -4.05
N ALA A 316 21.95 5.91 -4.26
CA ALA A 316 21.11 6.55 -5.28
C ALA A 316 21.49 6.10 -6.69
N ASP A 317 22.80 5.99 -7.02
CA ASP A 317 23.28 5.55 -8.32
C ASP A 317 22.87 4.09 -8.62
N ASN A 318 22.95 3.20 -7.64
CA ASN A 318 22.50 1.81 -7.76
C ASN A 318 20.98 1.69 -7.96
N VAL A 319 20.20 2.43 -7.19
CA VAL A 319 18.73 2.47 -7.29
C VAL A 319 18.29 3.08 -8.62
N SER A 320 18.94 4.16 -9.08
CA SER A 320 18.60 4.82 -10.35
C SER A 320 18.76 3.90 -11.54
N TYR A 321 19.77 3.05 -11.54
CA TYR A 321 20.01 2.08 -12.61
C TYR A 321 18.87 1.07 -12.73
N LEU A 322 18.42 0.52 -11.61
CA LEU A 322 17.24 -0.34 -11.60
C LEU A 322 16.01 0.39 -12.12
N LEU A 323 15.76 1.59 -11.58
CA LEU A 323 14.56 2.37 -11.92
C LEU A 323 14.55 2.80 -13.39
N MET A 324 15.70 3.08 -13.99
CA MET A 324 15.82 3.34 -15.43
C MET A 324 15.22 2.19 -16.26
N TYR A 325 15.61 0.94 -15.99
CA TYR A 325 15.08 -0.20 -16.72
C TYR A 325 13.57 -0.35 -16.51
N LEU A 326 13.13 -0.29 -15.25
CA LEU A 326 11.72 -0.45 -14.91
C LEU A 326 10.86 0.65 -15.54
N THR A 327 11.34 1.90 -15.52
CA THR A 327 10.63 3.03 -16.09
C THR A 327 10.49 2.90 -17.61
N ASN A 328 11.56 2.49 -18.29
CA ASN A 328 11.53 2.28 -19.74
C ASN A 328 10.64 1.07 -20.14
N ILE A 329 10.58 0.01 -19.31
CA ILE A 329 9.75 -1.17 -19.57
C ILE A 329 8.26 -0.87 -19.34
N PHE A 330 7.92 -0.17 -18.23
CA PHE A 330 6.55 0.04 -17.82
C PHE A 330 5.98 1.42 -18.19
N ALA A 331 6.75 2.26 -18.88
CA ALA A 331 6.38 3.64 -19.23
C ALA A 331 5.82 4.40 -18.01
N SER A 332 6.54 4.33 -16.87
CA SER A 332 6.05 4.83 -15.61
C SER A 332 5.97 6.36 -15.58
N GLU A 333 4.86 6.88 -15.09
CA GLU A 333 4.61 8.31 -14.89
C GLU A 333 5.18 8.79 -13.56
N LYS A 334 5.12 7.92 -12.54
CA LYS A 334 5.60 8.20 -11.19
C LYS A 334 6.43 7.04 -10.65
N ILE A 335 7.43 7.42 -9.87
CA ILE A 335 8.21 6.50 -9.04
C ILE A 335 8.01 6.91 -7.59
N MET A 336 7.45 6.02 -6.80
CA MET A 336 7.30 6.22 -5.37
C MET A 336 8.41 5.50 -4.64
N ILE A 337 9.15 6.23 -3.80
CA ILE A 337 10.25 5.70 -3.01
C ILE A 337 9.88 5.72 -1.53
N ASN A 338 10.14 4.60 -0.85
CA ASN A 338 10.10 4.51 0.59
C ASN A 338 11.39 3.86 1.11
N THR A 339 12.06 4.52 2.06
CA THR A 339 13.29 4.06 2.71
C THR A 339 13.53 4.87 3.98
N ARG A 340 14.34 4.37 4.90
CA ARG A 340 14.79 5.12 6.08
C ARG A 340 15.68 6.33 5.74
N LEU A 341 16.17 6.43 4.51
CA LEU A 341 16.95 7.58 4.03
C LEU A 341 16.11 8.82 3.71
N LEU A 342 14.77 8.76 3.83
CA LEU A 342 13.89 9.92 3.56
C LEU A 342 14.11 11.10 4.53
N SER A 343 14.81 10.92 5.65
CA SER A 343 15.26 12.03 6.51
C SER A 343 16.30 12.93 5.84
N VAL A 344 16.99 12.42 4.81
CA VAL A 344 17.93 13.14 3.93
C VAL A 344 17.46 13.10 2.47
N LYS A 345 16.16 13.13 2.26
CA LYS A 345 15.52 13.00 0.94
C LYS A 345 16.07 13.96 -0.11
N ASP A 346 16.43 15.18 0.28
CA ASP A 346 16.92 16.19 -0.66
C ASP A 346 18.23 15.76 -1.32
N ILE A 347 19.16 15.18 -0.57
CA ILE A 347 20.42 14.64 -1.11
C ILE A 347 20.14 13.39 -1.95
N PHE A 348 19.36 12.44 -1.42
CA PHE A 348 19.12 11.17 -2.06
C PHE A 348 18.27 11.30 -3.33
N LEU A 349 17.10 11.98 -3.26
CA LEU A 349 16.20 12.10 -4.40
C LEU A 349 16.73 13.03 -5.48
N GLN A 350 17.50 14.07 -5.13
CA GLN A 350 18.15 14.92 -6.11
C GLN A 350 19.15 14.11 -6.95
N ARG A 351 20.02 13.33 -6.27
CA ARG A 351 21.00 12.48 -6.97
C ARG A 351 20.32 11.45 -7.86
N LEU A 352 19.30 10.78 -7.34
CA LEU A 352 18.52 9.78 -8.06
C LEU A 352 17.84 10.38 -9.28
N GLY A 353 17.20 11.54 -9.15
CA GLY A 353 16.53 12.25 -10.23
C GLY A 353 17.48 12.64 -11.36
N LEU A 354 18.66 13.21 -11.03
CA LEU A 354 19.68 13.55 -12.03
C LEU A 354 20.12 12.31 -12.81
N LYS A 355 20.41 11.21 -12.13
CA LYS A 355 20.85 9.97 -12.77
C LYS A 355 19.75 9.32 -13.62
N LEU A 356 18.51 9.41 -13.19
CA LEU A 356 17.39 8.86 -13.92
C LEU A 356 17.12 9.67 -15.19
N GLN A 357 17.18 11.00 -15.15
CA GLN A 357 17.01 11.86 -16.33
C GLN A 357 18.05 11.58 -17.41
N ASP A 358 19.33 11.42 -17.02
CA ASP A 358 20.42 11.09 -17.95
C ASP A 358 20.23 9.74 -18.66
N ALA A 359 19.39 8.87 -18.10
CA ALA A 359 19.26 7.48 -18.52
C ALA A 359 17.94 7.15 -19.23
N LEU A 360 16.98 8.08 -19.28
CA LEU A 360 15.71 7.89 -19.97
C LEU A 360 15.91 7.94 -21.49
N LEU A 361 15.18 7.09 -22.22
CA LEU A 361 15.32 6.91 -23.68
C LEU A 361 14.70 8.06 -24.49
N SER A 362 13.91 8.91 -23.87
CA SER A 362 13.18 10.00 -24.53
C SER A 362 13.15 11.25 -23.66
N ASP A 363 13.52 12.39 -24.25
CA ASP A 363 13.42 13.71 -23.61
C ASP A 363 11.96 14.10 -23.28
N GLU A 364 10.97 13.44 -23.88
CA GLU A 364 9.55 13.67 -23.66
C GLU A 364 9.03 12.90 -22.44
N GLN A 365 9.76 11.89 -21.95
CA GLN A 365 9.35 11.08 -20.81
C GLN A 365 9.73 11.77 -19.51
N GLN A 366 8.78 12.51 -18.94
CA GLN A 366 8.92 13.08 -17.60
C GLN A 366 8.44 12.07 -16.55
N VAL A 367 9.32 11.73 -15.62
CA VAL A 367 9.00 10.84 -14.50
C VAL A 367 9.09 11.61 -13.20
N GLU A 368 7.99 11.64 -12.46
CA GLU A 368 7.94 12.30 -11.15
C GLU A 368 8.37 11.32 -10.05
N ILE A 369 9.37 11.71 -9.26
CA ILE A 369 9.77 10.94 -8.07
C ILE A 369 9.01 11.50 -6.87
N ILE A 370 8.22 10.66 -6.24
CA ILE A 370 7.36 11.01 -5.11
C ILE A 370 7.66 10.15 -3.88
N THR A 371 7.22 10.63 -2.73
CA THR A 371 7.22 9.85 -1.49
C THR A 371 5.82 9.46 -1.10
N SER A 372 5.68 8.44 -0.27
CA SER A 372 4.39 7.98 0.24
C SER A 372 3.69 9.06 1.07
N LYS A 373 2.36 9.14 0.94
CA LYS A 373 1.47 9.91 1.82
C LYS A 373 1.25 9.19 3.14
N PHE A 374 1.15 7.85 3.10
CA PHE A 374 0.82 7.03 4.24
C PHE A 374 2.07 6.52 4.95
N SER A 375 2.08 6.53 6.28
CA SER A 375 3.06 5.80 7.07
C SER A 375 2.78 4.30 7.01
N TRP A 376 3.79 3.47 7.26
CA TRP A 376 3.68 2.00 7.15
C TRP A 376 2.56 1.38 8.01
N ASN A 377 2.19 2.01 9.12
CA ASN A 377 1.14 1.55 10.04
C ASN A 377 -0.20 2.29 9.85
N ASP A 378 -0.36 3.05 8.78
CA ASP A 378 -1.61 3.78 8.53
C ASP A 378 -2.76 2.78 8.24
N PRO A 379 -3.89 2.87 8.95
CA PRO A 379 -5.05 1.98 8.75
C PRO A 379 -5.59 2.00 7.32
N ASN A 380 -5.36 3.07 6.55
CA ASN A 380 -5.75 3.15 5.16
C ASN A 380 -5.04 2.12 4.28
N ILE A 381 -3.83 1.70 4.65
CA ILE A 381 -3.13 0.64 3.93
C ILE A 381 -3.85 -0.70 4.18
N ALA A 382 -4.07 -1.06 5.42
CA ALA A 382 -4.74 -2.33 5.75
C ALA A 382 -6.18 -2.36 5.22
N SER A 383 -6.94 -1.25 5.32
CA SER A 383 -8.31 -1.17 4.79
C SER A 383 -8.39 -1.23 3.26
N SER A 384 -7.29 -1.00 2.56
CA SER A 384 -7.25 -1.04 1.09
C SER A 384 -7.65 -2.40 0.52
N ALA A 385 -7.45 -3.50 1.24
CA ALA A 385 -7.96 -4.81 0.84
C ALA A 385 -9.51 -4.85 0.80
N ILE A 386 -10.17 -4.20 1.76
CA ILE A 386 -11.63 -4.05 1.77
C ILE A 386 -12.07 -3.10 0.66
N LYS A 387 -11.40 -1.96 0.50
CA LYS A 387 -11.71 -0.97 -0.54
C LYS A 387 -11.56 -1.56 -1.94
N GLN A 388 -10.58 -2.40 -2.19
CA GLN A 388 -10.43 -3.12 -3.45
C GLN A 388 -11.66 -3.99 -3.76
N GLN A 389 -12.23 -4.66 -2.77
CA GLN A 389 -13.45 -5.46 -2.91
C GLN A 389 -14.71 -4.59 -3.07
N LEU A 390 -14.77 -3.42 -2.44
CA LEU A 390 -15.84 -2.45 -2.65
C LEU A 390 -15.78 -1.86 -4.07
N TYR A 391 -14.60 -1.42 -4.53
CA TYR A 391 -14.45 -0.80 -5.87
C TYR A 391 -14.71 -1.79 -7.01
N SER A 392 -14.40 -3.07 -6.81
CA SER A 392 -14.76 -4.13 -7.78
C SER A 392 -16.23 -4.52 -7.73
N GLY A 393 -16.97 -4.08 -6.72
CA GLY A 393 -18.36 -4.45 -6.50
C GLY A 393 -18.58 -5.78 -5.75
N THR A 394 -17.50 -6.51 -5.43
CA THR A 394 -17.60 -7.86 -4.84
C THR A 394 -18.30 -7.85 -3.48
N LEU A 395 -17.94 -6.91 -2.59
CA LEU A 395 -18.58 -6.82 -1.26
C LEU A 395 -20.05 -6.36 -1.30
N PHE A 396 -20.51 -5.76 -2.38
CA PHE A 396 -21.92 -5.40 -2.50
C PHE A 396 -22.83 -6.62 -2.79
N ALA A 397 -22.28 -7.72 -3.30
CA ALA A 397 -23.04 -8.88 -3.70
C ALA A 397 -23.87 -9.51 -2.56
N ASP A 398 -23.38 -9.43 -1.32
CA ASP A 398 -24.01 -10.00 -0.14
C ASP A 398 -24.89 -9.00 0.63
N ILE A 399 -24.78 -7.70 0.33
CA ILE A 399 -25.41 -6.62 1.09
C ILE A 399 -26.55 -5.97 0.32
N VAL A 400 -26.35 -5.76 -0.98
CA VAL A 400 -27.32 -5.14 -1.88
C VAL A 400 -28.14 -6.25 -2.54
N ARG A 401 -29.28 -6.60 -1.94
CA ARG A 401 -30.26 -7.57 -2.45
C ARG A 401 -31.62 -6.94 -2.64
#